data_9fb17d0b8767f624634d0656bcab401f
#
_entry.id   9fb17d0b8767f624634d0656bcab401f
#
_cell.length_a   1.000
_cell.length_b   1.000
_cell.length_c   1.000
_cell.angle_alpha   90.00
_cell.angle_beta   90.00
_cell.angle_gamma   90.00
#
_symmetry.space_group_name_H-M   'P 1'
#
loop_
_entity.id
_entity.type
_entity.pdbx_description
1 polymer ?
#
loop_
_entity_poly.entity_id
_entity_poly.type
_entity_poly.pdbx_seq_one_letter_code
_entity_poly.pdbx_strand_id
1 'polypeptide(L)'
;MNIVTVKQLEIGKGTPKIIVPIIGKTEDELIDEVKFLQTIDFDVLEWRVDHFTQVDNIDAVKSIAQKIATLLPNKPILFTFRTANEGGVKPWPLDAYVQLNKTMASSGLVDLIDVEVFIGDDNVKEIIDIAHKNNIFVVASNHDFEKTPSQSDIVYRLRKMQDLGADIPKIAVMPQNTNDVLTLLAATSEMNEKFATQPIITMSMAGLGAISRIAGTTFGSAMTFGAAKNASAPGQLDVKQLRYILDVMYQSKA
;
A
#
# COMPACT_ATOMS: atom_id res chain seq x y z
N MET A 1 -10.82 15.03 -7.25
CA MET A 1 -9.88 14.22 -6.43
C MET A 1 -8.50 14.87 -6.46
N ASN A 2 -7.87 15.06 -5.30
CA ASN A 2 -6.52 15.61 -5.21
C ASN A 2 -5.49 14.59 -5.75
N ILE A 3 -4.38 15.11 -6.29
CA ILE A 3 -3.25 14.26 -6.71
C ILE A 3 -2.23 14.26 -5.57
N VAL A 4 -1.73 13.10 -5.20
CA VAL A 4 -0.62 12.96 -4.25
C VAL A 4 0.68 12.88 -5.06
N THR A 5 1.55 13.87 -4.89
CA THR A 5 2.84 13.91 -5.61
C THR A 5 3.97 13.53 -4.66
N VAL A 6 4.60 12.39 -4.92
CA VAL A 6 5.72 11.85 -4.13
C VAL A 6 6.96 11.79 -5.02
N LYS A 7 8.00 12.53 -4.70
CA LYS A 7 9.12 12.76 -5.63
C LYS A 7 8.58 13.30 -6.97
N GLN A 8 8.71 12.53 -8.06
CA GLN A 8 8.18 12.90 -9.39
C GLN A 8 6.94 12.08 -9.78
N LEU A 9 6.42 11.25 -8.88
CA LEU A 9 5.30 10.36 -9.13
C LEU A 9 3.97 11.04 -8.75
N GLU A 10 3.06 11.19 -9.71
CA GLU A 10 1.70 11.68 -9.50
C GLU A 10 0.75 10.50 -9.29
N ILE A 11 0.32 10.25 -8.04
CA ILE A 11 -0.65 9.23 -7.68
C ILE A 11 -2.06 9.82 -7.80
N GLY A 12 -2.95 9.13 -8.49
CA GLY A 12 -4.31 9.62 -8.81
C GLY A 12 -4.41 10.27 -10.19
N LYS A 13 -3.32 10.28 -10.97
CA LYS A 13 -3.31 10.78 -12.35
C LYS A 13 -2.69 9.76 -13.30
N GLY A 14 -3.29 9.61 -14.47
CA GLY A 14 -2.83 8.67 -15.50
C GLY A 14 -3.13 7.21 -15.17
N THR A 15 -2.30 6.30 -15.63
CA THR A 15 -2.38 4.86 -15.34
C THR A 15 -2.23 4.58 -13.84
N PRO A 16 -2.98 3.65 -13.25
CA PRO A 16 -2.78 3.22 -11.86
C PRO A 16 -1.32 2.83 -11.59
N LYS A 17 -0.76 3.27 -10.46
CA LYS A 17 0.64 3.04 -10.13
C LYS A 17 0.86 1.63 -9.58
N ILE A 18 1.98 1.03 -9.91
CA ILE A 18 2.33 -0.33 -9.45
C ILE A 18 3.25 -0.24 -8.24
N ILE A 19 2.78 -0.80 -7.12
CA ILE A 19 3.57 -1.03 -5.91
C ILE A 19 4.17 -2.43 -5.99
N VAL A 20 5.47 -2.53 -5.73
CA VAL A 20 6.15 -3.82 -5.63
C VAL A 20 6.69 -4.01 -4.21
N PRO A 21 6.24 -5.04 -3.49
CA PRO A 21 6.73 -5.35 -2.15
C PRO A 21 8.07 -6.10 -2.18
N ILE A 22 8.92 -5.81 -1.19
CA ILE A 22 10.07 -6.63 -0.80
C ILE A 22 9.81 -7.21 0.59
N ILE A 23 10.19 -8.48 0.78
CA ILE A 23 9.91 -9.29 1.97
C ILE A 23 11.15 -10.02 2.50
N GLY A 24 12.34 -9.63 2.09
CA GLY A 24 13.59 -10.19 2.57
C GLY A 24 13.67 -10.16 4.10
N LYS A 25 14.18 -11.24 4.69
CA LYS A 25 14.30 -11.42 6.14
C LYS A 25 15.61 -10.89 6.70
N THR A 26 16.63 -10.84 5.86
CA THR A 26 17.98 -10.38 6.19
C THR A 26 18.36 -9.18 5.33
N GLU A 27 19.43 -8.48 5.73
CA GLU A 27 19.97 -7.38 4.92
C GLU A 27 20.34 -7.85 3.51
N ASP A 28 21.04 -8.97 3.38
CA ASP A 28 21.49 -9.48 2.09
C ASP A 28 20.31 -9.80 1.17
N GLU A 29 19.27 -10.46 1.69
CA GLU A 29 18.04 -10.76 0.95
C GLU A 29 17.36 -9.48 0.47
N LEU A 30 17.22 -8.47 1.33
CA LEU A 30 16.61 -7.18 1.00
C LEU A 30 17.39 -6.44 -0.08
N ILE A 31 18.72 -6.39 0.04
CA ILE A 31 19.58 -5.73 -0.94
C ILE A 31 19.54 -6.46 -2.30
N ASP A 32 19.48 -7.78 -2.30
CA ASP A 32 19.36 -8.57 -3.53
C ASP A 32 17.98 -8.37 -4.20
N GLU A 33 16.90 -8.27 -3.42
CA GLU A 33 15.58 -7.91 -3.95
C GLU A 33 15.61 -6.50 -4.56
N VAL A 34 16.18 -5.52 -3.88
CA VAL A 34 16.28 -4.13 -4.38
C VAL A 34 17.11 -4.04 -5.65
N LYS A 35 18.27 -4.72 -5.72
CA LYS A 35 19.09 -4.77 -6.94
C LYS A 35 18.34 -5.40 -8.11
N PHE A 36 17.57 -6.45 -7.86
CA PHE A 36 16.72 -7.05 -8.89
C PHE A 36 15.66 -6.06 -9.39
N LEU A 37 15.05 -5.29 -8.48
CA LEU A 37 14.03 -4.29 -8.83
C LEU A 37 14.58 -3.12 -9.66
N GLN A 38 15.88 -2.85 -9.66
CA GLN A 38 16.49 -1.86 -10.58
C GLN A 38 16.28 -2.21 -12.06
N THR A 39 16.01 -3.48 -12.37
CA THR A 39 15.77 -3.98 -13.74
C THR A 39 14.29 -4.06 -14.11
N ILE A 40 13.39 -3.67 -13.20
CA ILE A 40 11.93 -3.83 -13.32
C ILE A 40 11.26 -2.45 -13.42
N ASP A 41 10.27 -2.35 -14.29
CA ASP A 41 9.43 -1.16 -14.38
C ASP A 41 8.29 -1.22 -13.35
N PHE A 42 8.43 -0.45 -12.26
CA PHE A 42 7.45 -0.27 -11.20
C PHE A 42 7.45 1.18 -10.71
N ASP A 43 6.48 1.58 -9.90
CA ASP A 43 6.32 2.97 -9.49
C ASP A 43 6.73 3.21 -8.02
N VAL A 44 6.35 2.34 -7.10
CA VAL A 44 6.59 2.48 -5.65
C VAL A 44 7.16 1.18 -5.09
N LEU A 45 8.24 1.27 -4.31
CA LEU A 45 8.72 0.16 -3.51
C LEU A 45 7.93 0.10 -2.20
N GLU A 46 7.35 -1.05 -1.85
CA GLU A 46 6.87 -1.30 -0.49
C GLU A 46 7.90 -2.15 0.27
N TRP A 47 8.44 -1.64 1.37
CA TRP A 47 9.23 -2.47 2.27
C TRP A 47 8.34 -3.04 3.39
N ARG A 48 8.09 -4.36 3.34
CA ARG A 48 7.37 -5.14 4.34
C ARG A 48 8.30 -5.48 5.50
N VAL A 49 8.52 -4.51 6.38
CA VAL A 49 9.49 -4.61 7.48
C VAL A 49 9.12 -5.65 8.54
N ASP A 50 7.85 -6.06 8.61
CA ASP A 50 7.39 -7.16 9.47
C ASP A 50 8.08 -8.49 9.17
N HIS A 51 8.60 -8.70 7.95
CA HIS A 51 9.42 -9.87 7.59
C HIS A 51 10.86 -9.77 8.08
N PHE A 52 11.39 -8.56 8.31
CA PHE A 52 12.79 -8.36 8.70
C PHE A 52 13.07 -8.92 10.09
N THR A 53 14.11 -9.76 10.21
CA THR A 53 14.42 -10.46 11.47
C THR A 53 14.82 -9.53 12.60
N GLN A 54 15.42 -8.37 12.28
CA GLN A 54 15.89 -7.37 13.25
C GLN A 54 14.96 -6.14 13.29
N VAL A 55 13.67 -6.30 13.04
CA VAL A 55 12.70 -5.18 13.05
C VAL A 55 12.55 -4.50 14.41
N ASP A 56 12.90 -5.17 15.49
CA ASP A 56 12.98 -4.65 16.87
C ASP A 56 14.20 -3.75 17.13
N ASN A 57 15.22 -3.81 16.27
CA ASN A 57 16.38 -2.93 16.31
C ASN A 57 16.20 -1.75 15.35
N ILE A 58 15.82 -0.59 15.89
CA ILE A 58 15.53 0.61 15.08
C ILE A 58 16.74 1.09 14.28
N ASP A 59 17.96 0.92 14.77
CA ASP A 59 19.16 1.33 14.05
C ASP A 59 19.40 0.41 12.84
N ALA A 60 19.13 -0.89 12.98
CA ALA A 60 19.15 -1.82 11.85
C ALA A 60 18.09 -1.46 10.81
N VAL A 61 16.86 -1.14 11.24
CA VAL A 61 15.76 -0.71 10.34
C VAL A 61 16.17 0.55 9.58
N LYS A 62 16.70 1.58 10.26
CA LYS A 62 17.18 2.82 9.62
C LYS A 62 18.34 2.57 8.66
N SER A 63 19.28 1.71 9.03
CA SER A 63 20.40 1.34 8.16
C SER A 63 19.93 0.73 6.85
N ILE A 64 18.96 -0.20 6.90
CA ILE A 64 18.37 -0.80 5.70
C ILE A 64 17.60 0.23 4.89
N ALA A 65 16.75 1.06 5.51
CA ALA A 65 16.03 2.12 4.82
C ALA A 65 16.97 3.06 4.04
N GLN A 66 18.10 3.45 4.66
CA GLN A 66 19.13 4.27 4.01
C GLN A 66 19.75 3.58 2.79
N LYS A 67 20.05 2.28 2.89
CA LYS A 67 20.60 1.49 1.77
C LYS A 67 19.60 1.37 0.63
N ILE A 68 18.32 1.11 0.94
CA ILE A 68 17.23 1.07 -0.05
C ILE A 68 17.12 2.42 -0.77
N ALA A 69 17.04 3.52 -0.01
CA ALA A 69 16.96 4.87 -0.56
C ALA A 69 18.15 5.22 -1.47
N THR A 70 19.36 4.77 -1.11
CA THR A 70 20.58 4.97 -1.91
C THR A 70 20.54 4.18 -3.23
N LEU A 71 20.02 2.95 -3.20
CA LEU A 71 19.93 2.08 -4.39
C LEU A 71 18.79 2.47 -5.33
N LEU A 72 17.73 3.09 -4.82
CA LEU A 72 16.53 3.49 -5.57
C LEU A 72 16.20 4.98 -5.32
N PRO A 73 17.09 5.93 -5.63
CA PRO A 73 16.93 7.34 -5.24
C PRO A 73 15.68 8.01 -5.85
N ASN A 74 15.24 7.54 -7.00
CA ASN A 74 14.11 8.12 -7.73
C ASN A 74 12.77 7.40 -7.49
N LYS A 75 12.78 6.27 -6.77
CA LYS A 75 11.55 5.52 -6.46
C LYS A 75 11.04 5.89 -5.07
N PRO A 76 9.75 6.24 -4.92
CA PRO A 76 9.13 6.36 -3.61
C PRO A 76 9.20 5.05 -2.83
N ILE A 77 9.49 5.17 -1.52
CA ILE A 77 9.55 4.06 -0.58
C ILE A 77 8.36 4.15 0.36
N LEU A 78 7.50 3.13 0.32
CA LEU A 78 6.41 2.91 1.26
C LEU A 78 6.92 1.96 2.37
N PHE A 79 7.02 2.47 3.60
CA PHE A 79 7.36 1.68 4.77
C PHE A 79 6.11 1.04 5.36
N THR A 80 6.08 -0.28 5.46
CA THR A 80 4.91 -1.05 5.93
C THR A 80 5.30 -2.06 6.98
N PHE A 81 4.83 -1.89 8.22
CA PHE A 81 4.75 -2.96 9.20
C PHE A 81 3.32 -3.51 9.20
N ARG A 82 3.11 -4.69 8.64
CA ARG A 82 1.80 -5.36 8.69
C ARG A 82 1.72 -6.21 9.94
N THR A 83 0.71 -5.95 10.80
CA THR A 83 0.48 -6.75 12.00
C THR A 83 -0.13 -8.11 11.67
N ALA A 84 0.04 -9.09 12.55
CA ALA A 84 -0.57 -10.40 12.39
C ALA A 84 -2.11 -10.33 12.34
N ASN A 85 -2.72 -9.31 12.93
CA ASN A 85 -4.18 -9.09 12.89
C ASN A 85 -4.69 -8.77 11.48
N GLU A 86 -3.83 -8.20 10.65
CA GLU A 86 -4.14 -7.86 9.26
C GLU A 86 -3.27 -8.66 8.25
N GLY A 87 -2.89 -9.88 8.61
CA GLY A 87 -2.20 -10.83 7.72
C GLY A 87 -0.68 -10.67 7.61
N GLY A 88 -0.06 -9.96 8.54
CA GLY A 88 1.38 -9.89 8.68
C GLY A 88 1.98 -11.13 9.35
N VAL A 89 3.29 -11.22 9.37
CA VAL A 89 4.01 -12.41 9.86
C VAL A 89 4.32 -12.37 11.35
N LYS A 90 4.16 -11.20 12.00
CA LYS A 90 4.49 -11.05 13.44
C LYS A 90 3.33 -10.41 14.20
N PRO A 91 2.96 -10.94 15.38
CA PRO A 91 2.26 -10.15 16.37
C PRO A 91 3.21 -9.06 16.88
N TRP A 92 2.70 -7.86 17.11
CA TRP A 92 3.51 -6.74 17.58
C TRP A 92 2.72 -5.92 18.61
N PRO A 93 3.34 -5.51 19.75
CA PRO A 93 2.67 -4.65 20.72
C PRO A 93 2.25 -3.34 20.08
N LEU A 94 1.05 -2.86 20.39
CA LEU A 94 0.51 -1.63 19.79
C LEU A 94 1.44 -0.43 20.00
N ASP A 95 1.94 -0.24 21.21
CA ASP A 95 2.84 0.88 21.51
C ASP A 95 4.13 0.81 20.69
N ALA A 96 4.68 -0.39 20.48
CA ALA A 96 5.86 -0.58 19.64
C ALA A 96 5.55 -0.32 18.15
N TYR A 97 4.36 -0.71 17.67
CA TYR A 97 3.89 -0.41 16.32
C TYR A 97 3.79 1.11 16.10
N VAL A 98 3.14 1.81 17.01
CA VAL A 98 2.98 3.27 16.95
C VAL A 98 4.36 3.95 16.98
N GLN A 99 5.24 3.54 17.90
CA GLN A 99 6.57 4.12 18.02
C GLN A 99 7.45 3.86 16.78
N LEU A 100 7.38 2.67 16.19
CA LEU A 100 8.10 2.34 14.96
C LEU A 100 7.68 3.25 13.80
N ASN A 101 6.36 3.37 13.58
CA ASN A 101 5.82 4.24 12.51
C ASN A 101 6.21 5.72 12.73
N LYS A 102 6.08 6.25 13.95
CA LYS A 102 6.49 7.62 14.31
C LYS A 102 7.98 7.86 14.07
N THR A 103 8.81 6.89 14.45
CA THR A 103 10.26 6.97 14.26
C THR A 103 10.64 6.98 12.78
N MET A 104 10.02 6.13 11.98
CA MET A 104 10.29 6.07 10.54
C MET A 104 9.72 7.29 9.81
N ALA A 105 8.55 7.79 10.19
CA ALA A 105 7.99 9.03 9.67
C ALA A 105 8.90 10.26 9.94
N SER A 106 9.65 10.25 11.04
CA SER A 106 10.57 11.35 11.39
C SER A 106 12.00 11.15 10.87
N SER A 107 12.29 10.04 10.20
CA SER A 107 13.67 9.66 9.83
C SER A 107 14.20 10.36 8.57
N GLY A 108 13.31 10.84 7.67
CA GLY A 108 13.68 11.31 6.33
C GLY A 108 14.17 10.20 5.37
N LEU A 109 13.98 8.91 5.72
CA LEU A 109 14.48 7.77 4.97
C LEU A 109 13.43 7.09 4.09
N VAL A 110 12.16 7.45 4.28
CA VAL A 110 11.00 6.91 3.55
C VAL A 110 10.14 8.05 3.05
N ASP A 111 9.30 7.79 2.07
CA ASP A 111 8.44 8.81 1.45
C ASP A 111 6.97 8.63 1.85
N LEU A 112 6.56 7.39 2.14
CA LEU A 112 5.23 7.04 2.61
C LEU A 112 5.34 6.03 3.76
N ILE A 113 4.33 6.04 4.64
CA ILE A 113 4.13 5.00 5.67
C ILE A 113 2.74 4.39 5.55
N ASP A 114 2.62 3.08 5.81
CA ASP A 114 1.33 2.38 5.91
C ASP A 114 0.90 2.32 7.37
N VAL A 115 -0.33 2.76 7.66
CA VAL A 115 -0.90 2.80 9.01
C VAL A 115 -2.22 2.04 9.03
N GLU A 116 -2.32 0.97 9.80
CA GLU A 116 -3.56 0.23 9.99
C GLU A 116 -4.60 1.08 10.72
N VAL A 117 -5.79 1.27 10.14
CA VAL A 117 -6.77 2.25 10.64
C VAL A 117 -7.48 1.83 11.93
N PHE A 118 -7.50 0.52 12.25
CA PHE A 118 -8.22 0.00 13.41
C PHE A 118 -7.36 -0.19 14.66
N ILE A 119 -6.24 0.54 14.76
CA ILE A 119 -5.38 0.60 15.96
C ILE A 119 -5.81 1.66 16.99
N GLY A 120 -6.97 2.29 16.78
CA GLY A 120 -7.50 3.40 17.57
C GLY A 120 -7.27 4.77 16.92
N ASP A 121 -8.31 5.58 16.85
CA ASP A 121 -8.31 6.84 16.10
C ASP A 121 -7.25 7.83 16.58
N ASP A 122 -6.99 7.89 17.89
CA ASP A 122 -5.97 8.78 18.45
C ASP A 122 -4.55 8.38 18.02
N ASN A 123 -4.25 7.07 18.02
CA ASN A 123 -2.97 6.56 17.54
C ASN A 123 -2.77 6.83 16.04
N VAL A 124 -3.82 6.62 15.23
CA VAL A 124 -3.78 6.89 13.79
C VAL A 124 -3.51 8.38 13.54
N LYS A 125 -4.24 9.27 14.19
CA LYS A 125 -4.05 10.72 14.07
C LYS A 125 -2.66 11.16 14.50
N GLU A 126 -2.16 10.65 15.64
CA GLU A 126 -0.81 10.98 16.11
C GLU A 126 0.27 10.60 15.08
N ILE A 127 0.16 9.41 14.46
CA ILE A 127 1.10 8.99 13.43
C ILE A 127 0.98 9.88 12.19
N ILE A 128 -0.24 10.18 11.73
CA ILE A 128 -0.50 11.06 10.58
C ILE A 128 0.08 12.46 10.82
N ASP A 129 -0.17 13.04 11.98
CA ASP A 129 0.34 14.38 12.33
C ASP A 129 1.87 14.44 12.30
N ILE A 130 2.53 13.40 12.81
CA ILE A 130 4.01 13.31 12.78
C ILE A 130 4.50 13.12 11.35
N ALA A 131 3.86 12.28 10.55
CA ALA A 131 4.21 12.06 9.15
C ALA A 131 4.10 13.36 8.35
N HIS A 132 2.99 14.08 8.46
CA HIS A 132 2.77 15.33 7.74
C HIS A 132 3.75 16.43 8.16
N LYS A 133 4.10 16.53 9.46
CA LYS A 133 5.13 17.47 9.94
C LYS A 133 6.51 17.22 9.32
N ASN A 134 6.76 16.01 8.86
CA ASN A 134 8.01 15.61 8.22
C ASN A 134 7.88 15.45 6.69
N ASN A 135 6.77 15.91 6.08
CA ASN A 135 6.45 15.80 4.65
C ASN A 135 6.40 14.34 4.15
N ILE A 136 5.95 13.41 5.00
CA ILE A 136 5.74 12.00 4.68
C ILE A 136 4.25 11.78 4.45
N PHE A 137 3.89 11.10 3.37
CA PHE A 137 2.50 10.76 3.06
C PHE A 137 2.06 9.49 3.80
N VAL A 138 0.77 9.40 4.09
CA VAL A 138 0.20 8.27 4.84
C VAL A 138 -0.78 7.48 3.99
N VAL A 139 -0.48 6.20 3.81
CA VAL A 139 -1.43 5.19 3.34
C VAL A 139 -2.13 4.61 4.57
N ALA A 140 -3.37 5.03 4.85
CA ALA A 140 -4.15 4.36 5.89
C ALA A 140 -4.80 3.09 5.33
N SER A 141 -4.61 1.97 5.99
CA SER A 141 -4.97 0.67 5.44
C SER A 141 -5.88 -0.16 6.35
N ASN A 142 -6.62 -1.06 5.71
CA ASN A 142 -7.34 -2.15 6.37
C ASN A 142 -7.34 -3.39 5.47
N HIS A 143 -7.12 -4.55 6.08
CA HIS A 143 -7.09 -5.85 5.39
C HIS A 143 -8.04 -6.81 6.09
N ASP A 144 -9.02 -7.33 5.34
CA ASP A 144 -9.94 -8.37 5.80
C ASP A 144 -9.59 -9.68 5.05
N PHE A 145 -8.89 -10.58 5.74
CA PHE A 145 -8.46 -11.87 5.16
C PHE A 145 -9.54 -12.95 5.25
N GLU A 146 -10.67 -12.68 5.90
CA GLU A 146 -11.73 -13.65 6.10
C GLU A 146 -12.86 -13.50 5.09
N LYS A 147 -13.22 -12.26 4.75
CA LYS A 147 -14.40 -11.97 3.92
C LYS A 147 -14.28 -10.65 3.16
N THR A 148 -15.25 -10.43 2.29
CA THR A 148 -15.56 -9.12 1.71
C THR A 148 -16.73 -8.50 2.50
N PRO A 149 -16.52 -7.38 3.20
CA PRO A 149 -17.60 -6.64 3.85
C PRO A 149 -18.64 -6.11 2.86
N SER A 150 -19.78 -5.63 3.37
CA SER A 150 -20.79 -4.99 2.51
C SER A 150 -20.21 -3.75 1.80
N GLN A 151 -20.81 -3.38 0.66
CA GLN A 151 -20.40 -2.18 -0.10
C GLN A 151 -20.40 -0.93 0.80
N SER A 152 -21.44 -0.75 1.61
CA SER A 152 -21.54 0.40 2.53
C SER A 152 -20.46 0.40 3.62
N ASP A 153 -20.06 -0.79 4.12
CA ASP A 153 -18.99 -0.90 5.10
C ASP A 153 -17.62 -0.62 4.49
N ILE A 154 -17.35 -1.09 3.28
CA ILE A 154 -16.12 -0.76 2.54
C ILE A 154 -16.01 0.75 2.32
N VAL A 155 -17.08 1.40 1.84
CA VAL A 155 -17.12 2.85 1.64
C VAL A 155 -16.95 3.59 2.96
N TYR A 156 -17.59 3.13 4.04
CA TYR A 156 -17.43 3.71 5.38
C TYR A 156 -15.97 3.64 5.88
N ARG A 157 -15.31 2.48 5.74
CA ARG A 157 -13.90 2.32 6.15
C ARG A 157 -12.97 3.24 5.36
N LEU A 158 -13.15 3.37 4.05
CA LEU A 158 -12.36 4.28 3.22
C LEU A 158 -12.59 5.76 3.59
N ARG A 159 -13.85 6.14 3.84
CA ARG A 159 -14.18 7.49 4.31
C ARG A 159 -13.58 7.77 5.68
N LYS A 160 -13.67 6.82 6.63
CA LYS A 160 -13.04 6.95 7.95
C LYS A 160 -11.53 7.23 7.82
N MET A 161 -10.82 6.53 6.94
CA MET A 161 -9.40 6.77 6.67
C MET A 161 -9.15 8.20 6.17
N GLN A 162 -9.97 8.66 5.22
CA GLN A 162 -9.91 10.03 4.70
C GLN A 162 -10.20 11.06 5.79
N ASP A 163 -11.23 10.85 6.61
CA ASP A 163 -11.65 11.77 7.68
C ASP A 163 -10.62 11.86 8.82
N LEU A 164 -9.80 10.80 9.00
CA LEU A 164 -8.66 10.81 9.93
C LEU A 164 -7.43 11.56 9.36
N GLY A 165 -7.45 11.96 8.08
CA GLY A 165 -6.40 12.75 7.45
C GLY A 165 -5.42 11.95 6.59
N ALA A 166 -5.73 10.70 6.27
CA ALA A 166 -4.88 9.90 5.39
C ALA A 166 -4.79 10.49 3.97
N ASP A 167 -3.61 10.42 3.35
CA ASP A 167 -3.41 10.86 1.98
C ASP A 167 -3.91 9.84 0.96
N ILE A 168 -3.85 8.56 1.31
CA ILE A 168 -4.26 7.45 0.43
C ILE A 168 -4.99 6.38 1.26
N PRO A 169 -6.33 6.41 1.33
CA PRO A 169 -7.12 5.31 1.89
C PRO A 169 -6.92 4.00 1.12
N LYS A 170 -6.71 2.88 1.84
CA LYS A 170 -6.44 1.56 1.24
C LYS A 170 -7.26 0.46 1.91
N ILE A 171 -7.93 -0.37 1.10
CA ILE A 171 -8.61 -1.56 1.59
C ILE A 171 -8.30 -2.78 0.73
N ALA A 172 -8.05 -3.92 1.39
CA ALA A 172 -7.90 -5.22 0.75
C ALA A 172 -8.85 -6.22 1.43
N VAL A 173 -9.63 -6.96 0.63
CA VAL A 173 -10.67 -7.86 1.15
C VAL A 173 -10.57 -9.25 0.50
N MET A 174 -11.03 -10.28 1.21
CA MET A 174 -10.99 -11.67 0.72
C MET A 174 -12.34 -12.04 0.10
N PRO A 175 -12.41 -12.31 -1.22
CA PRO A 175 -13.62 -12.77 -1.85
C PRO A 175 -13.84 -14.26 -1.58
N GLN A 176 -15.07 -14.64 -1.27
CA GLN A 176 -15.52 -16.04 -1.16
C GLN A 176 -16.24 -16.50 -2.44
N ASN A 177 -16.74 -15.55 -3.22
CA ASN A 177 -17.49 -15.78 -4.45
C ASN A 177 -17.37 -14.56 -5.39
N THR A 178 -17.92 -14.68 -6.61
CA THR A 178 -17.88 -13.63 -7.62
C THR A 178 -18.62 -12.35 -7.20
N ASN A 179 -19.72 -12.46 -6.42
CA ASN A 179 -20.45 -11.28 -5.95
C ASN A 179 -19.61 -10.44 -4.98
N ASP A 180 -18.69 -11.05 -4.23
CA ASP A 180 -17.76 -10.31 -3.36
C ASP A 180 -16.82 -9.42 -4.18
N VAL A 181 -16.35 -9.91 -5.33
CA VAL A 181 -15.53 -9.11 -6.25
C VAL A 181 -16.34 -7.94 -6.81
N LEU A 182 -17.59 -8.19 -7.24
CA LEU A 182 -18.50 -7.14 -7.72
C LEU A 182 -18.79 -6.11 -6.62
N THR A 183 -18.99 -6.55 -5.38
CA THR A 183 -19.19 -5.68 -4.21
C THR A 183 -18.01 -4.74 -3.99
N LEU A 184 -16.76 -5.24 -4.06
CA LEU A 184 -15.59 -4.40 -3.95
C LEU A 184 -15.50 -3.39 -5.10
N LEU A 185 -15.71 -3.82 -6.34
CA LEU A 185 -15.65 -2.93 -7.50
C LEU A 185 -16.74 -1.84 -7.43
N ALA A 186 -17.95 -2.19 -7.01
CA ALA A 186 -19.04 -1.23 -6.79
C ALA A 186 -18.69 -0.24 -5.67
N ALA A 187 -18.14 -0.70 -4.55
CA ALA A 187 -17.69 0.15 -3.45
C ALA A 187 -16.56 1.10 -3.90
N THR A 188 -15.65 0.61 -4.74
CA THR A 188 -14.55 1.41 -5.29
C THR A 188 -15.10 2.54 -6.18
N SER A 189 -16.01 2.23 -7.10
CA SER A 189 -16.66 3.22 -7.96
C SER A 189 -17.44 4.23 -7.14
N GLU A 190 -18.24 3.77 -6.20
CA GLU A 190 -19.03 4.66 -5.34
C GLU A 190 -18.15 5.61 -4.51
N MET A 191 -17.10 5.08 -3.88
CA MET A 191 -16.15 5.90 -3.12
C MET A 191 -15.50 6.94 -4.04
N ASN A 192 -14.98 6.51 -5.19
CA ASN A 192 -14.29 7.37 -6.15
C ASN A 192 -15.18 8.49 -6.70
N GLU A 193 -16.43 8.18 -7.02
CA GLU A 193 -17.34 9.13 -7.68
C GLU A 193 -18.03 10.10 -6.71
N LYS A 194 -18.32 9.64 -5.48
CA LYS A 194 -19.18 10.39 -4.56
C LYS A 194 -18.44 10.99 -3.37
N PHE A 195 -17.34 10.37 -2.91
CA PHE A 195 -16.77 10.70 -1.60
C PHE A 195 -15.27 10.96 -1.59
N ALA A 196 -14.50 10.37 -2.52
CA ALA A 196 -13.06 10.48 -2.49
C ALA A 196 -12.58 11.88 -2.83
N THR A 197 -11.86 12.50 -1.93
CA THR A 197 -11.11 13.73 -2.14
C THR A 197 -9.64 13.47 -2.45
N GLN A 198 -9.13 12.28 -2.07
CA GLN A 198 -7.77 11.77 -2.32
C GLN A 198 -7.79 10.49 -3.16
N PRO A 199 -6.63 10.08 -3.74
CA PRO A 199 -6.50 8.78 -4.40
C PRO A 199 -6.79 7.64 -3.42
N ILE A 200 -7.48 6.61 -3.89
CA ILE A 200 -7.78 5.41 -3.08
C ILE A 200 -7.11 4.18 -3.67
N ILE A 201 -6.85 3.19 -2.82
CA ILE A 201 -6.36 1.87 -3.21
C ILE A 201 -7.36 0.81 -2.74
N THR A 202 -7.87 0.03 -3.68
CA THR A 202 -8.80 -1.05 -3.34
C THR A 202 -8.42 -2.33 -4.07
N MET A 203 -8.54 -3.48 -3.40
CA MET A 203 -8.29 -4.76 -4.04
C MET A 203 -9.08 -5.90 -3.41
N SER A 204 -9.54 -6.79 -4.25
CA SER A 204 -10.01 -8.12 -3.89
C SER A 204 -8.83 -9.08 -4.01
N MET A 205 -8.59 -9.87 -2.95
CA MET A 205 -7.41 -10.74 -2.86
C MET A 205 -7.62 -12.07 -3.60
N ALA A 206 -6.63 -12.94 -3.55
CA ALA A 206 -6.60 -14.23 -4.22
C ALA A 206 -6.83 -14.19 -5.75
N GLY A 207 -6.84 -15.34 -6.41
CA GLY A 207 -7.01 -15.42 -7.86
C GLY A 207 -8.39 -14.94 -8.34
N LEU A 208 -9.43 -15.17 -7.55
CA LEU A 208 -10.79 -14.71 -7.88
C LEU A 208 -10.86 -13.18 -7.97
N GLY A 209 -10.10 -12.48 -7.12
CA GLY A 209 -10.04 -11.02 -7.09
C GLY A 209 -9.08 -10.37 -8.08
N ALA A 210 -8.37 -11.14 -8.91
CA ALA A 210 -7.32 -10.63 -9.81
C ALA A 210 -7.81 -9.51 -10.73
N ILE A 211 -9.07 -9.55 -11.17
CA ILE A 211 -9.68 -8.50 -12.00
C ILE A 211 -9.64 -7.12 -11.32
N SER A 212 -9.77 -7.04 -10.01
CA SER A 212 -9.73 -5.77 -9.28
C SER A 212 -8.37 -5.07 -9.38
N ARG A 213 -7.29 -5.83 -9.60
CA ARG A 213 -5.93 -5.29 -9.70
C ARG A 213 -5.66 -4.60 -11.04
N ILE A 214 -6.40 -4.94 -12.08
CA ILE A 214 -6.26 -4.36 -13.42
C ILE A 214 -7.39 -3.36 -13.76
N ALA A 215 -8.45 -3.33 -12.97
CA ALA A 215 -9.65 -2.53 -13.23
C ALA A 215 -9.59 -1.11 -12.64
N GLY A 216 -8.46 -0.70 -12.06
CA GLY A 216 -8.30 0.60 -11.39
C GLY A 216 -8.63 1.79 -12.29
N THR A 217 -8.25 1.73 -13.57
CA THR A 217 -8.58 2.77 -14.57
C THR A 217 -10.09 2.97 -14.72
N THR A 218 -10.88 1.92 -14.58
CA THR A 218 -12.34 1.95 -14.74
C THR A 218 -13.05 2.36 -13.46
N PHE A 219 -12.66 1.78 -12.32
CA PHE A 219 -13.38 1.93 -11.05
C PHE A 219 -12.77 2.95 -10.08
N GLY A 220 -11.55 3.44 -10.34
CA GLY A 220 -10.97 4.54 -9.59
C GLY A 220 -9.91 4.14 -8.55
N SER A 221 -9.45 2.87 -8.50
CA SER A 221 -8.28 2.53 -7.69
C SER A 221 -7.00 3.09 -8.31
N ALA A 222 -6.33 4.00 -7.60
CA ALA A 222 -5.18 4.74 -8.13
C ALA A 222 -3.87 3.96 -8.14
N MET A 223 -3.80 2.86 -7.38
CA MET A 223 -2.61 2.02 -7.29
C MET A 223 -3.01 0.55 -7.19
N THR A 224 -2.07 -0.32 -7.56
CA THR A 224 -2.22 -1.78 -7.46
C THR A 224 -0.90 -2.43 -7.07
N PHE A 225 -0.94 -3.70 -6.64
CA PHE A 225 0.24 -4.44 -6.20
C PHE A 225 0.62 -5.50 -7.23
N GLY A 226 1.87 -5.46 -7.69
CA GLY A 226 2.49 -6.46 -8.53
C GLY A 226 3.57 -7.26 -7.81
N ALA A 227 3.79 -8.50 -8.24
CA ALA A 227 4.90 -9.33 -7.77
C ALA A 227 6.06 -9.26 -8.76
N ALA A 228 7.29 -9.02 -8.26
CA ALA A 228 8.48 -9.06 -9.11
C ALA A 228 9.18 -10.43 -9.01
N LYS A 229 9.64 -10.83 -7.83
CA LYS A 229 10.28 -12.13 -7.58
C LYS A 229 9.41 -13.02 -6.70
N ASN A 230 8.89 -12.45 -5.63
CA ASN A 230 8.04 -13.13 -4.66
C ASN A 230 6.75 -12.32 -4.44
N ALA A 231 5.61 -13.01 -4.35
CA ALA A 231 4.36 -12.37 -3.98
C ALA A 231 4.29 -12.17 -2.46
N SER A 232 3.89 -10.98 -2.00
CA SER A 232 3.68 -10.68 -0.58
C SER A 232 2.24 -10.93 -0.12
N ALA A 233 1.33 -11.18 -1.08
CA ALA A 233 -0.08 -11.45 -0.82
C ALA A 233 -0.67 -12.34 -1.92
N PRO A 234 -1.75 -13.09 -1.63
CA PRO A 234 -2.41 -13.94 -2.62
C PRO A 234 -2.94 -13.17 -3.83
N GLY A 235 -2.79 -13.72 -5.03
CA GLY A 235 -3.36 -13.20 -6.27
C GLY A 235 -2.62 -11.98 -6.86
N GLN A 236 -1.39 -11.69 -6.44
CA GLN A 236 -0.56 -10.70 -7.11
C GLN A 236 -0.14 -11.21 -8.51
N LEU A 237 -0.22 -10.32 -9.49
CA LEU A 237 0.20 -10.58 -10.88
C LEU A 237 1.68 -10.22 -11.07
N ASP A 238 2.33 -10.84 -12.04
CA ASP A 238 3.68 -10.43 -12.47
C ASP A 238 3.67 -8.95 -12.89
N VAL A 239 4.65 -8.18 -12.42
CA VAL A 239 4.69 -6.72 -12.59
C VAL A 239 4.76 -6.30 -14.06
N LYS A 240 5.46 -7.06 -14.94
CA LYS A 240 5.58 -6.74 -16.37
C LYS A 240 4.25 -6.97 -17.09
N GLN A 241 3.57 -8.07 -16.76
CA GLN A 241 2.24 -8.37 -17.31
C GLN A 241 1.22 -7.32 -16.80
N LEU A 242 1.28 -6.97 -15.52
CA LEU A 242 0.41 -5.99 -14.92
C LEU A 242 0.58 -4.61 -15.58
N ARG A 243 1.82 -4.14 -15.79
CA ARG A 243 2.11 -2.90 -16.50
C ARG A 243 1.49 -2.88 -17.89
N TYR A 244 1.74 -3.93 -18.67
CA TYR A 244 1.19 -4.04 -20.02
C TYR A 244 -0.34 -3.96 -20.04
N ILE A 245 -1.02 -4.70 -19.15
CA ILE A 245 -2.48 -4.69 -19.08
C ILE A 245 -3.01 -3.31 -18.67
N LEU A 246 -2.42 -2.67 -17.67
CA LEU A 246 -2.82 -1.33 -17.22
C LEU A 246 -2.67 -0.28 -18.32
N ASP A 247 -1.60 -0.34 -19.10
CA ASP A 247 -1.37 0.57 -20.22
C ASP A 247 -2.40 0.36 -21.34
N VAL A 248 -2.71 -0.87 -21.70
CA VAL A 248 -3.77 -1.21 -22.66
C VAL A 248 -5.12 -0.68 -22.18
N MET A 249 -5.47 -0.92 -20.91
CA MET A 249 -6.73 -0.42 -20.32
C MET A 249 -6.80 1.09 -20.29
N TYR A 250 -5.69 1.76 -20.00
CA TYR A 250 -5.65 3.21 -19.98
C TYR A 250 -5.79 3.82 -21.39
N GLN A 251 -5.10 3.27 -22.37
CA GLN A 251 -5.18 3.72 -23.78
C GLN A 251 -6.57 3.52 -24.38
N SER A 252 -7.28 2.46 -23.99
CA SER A 252 -8.64 2.19 -24.48
C SER A 252 -9.72 3.15 -23.93
N LYS A 253 -9.37 4.00 -22.95
CA LYS A 253 -10.28 4.99 -22.35
C LYS A 253 -10.27 6.33 -23.12
N ALA A 254 -9.37 6.52 -24.07
CA ALA A 254 -9.18 7.77 -24.82
C ALA A 254 -10.20 7.97 -25.92
#